data_97412dcd9ef120a47d30f59c773f6a54
#
_entry.id   97412dcd9ef120a47d30f59c773f6a54
#
_cell.length_a   1.000
_cell.length_b   1.000
_cell.length_c   1.000
_cell.angle_alpha   90.00
_cell.angle_beta   90.00
_cell.angle_gamma   90.00
#
_symmetry.space_group_name_H-M   'P 1'
#
loop_
_entity.id
_entity.type
_entity.pdbx_description
1 polymer ?
#
loop_
_entity_poly.entity_id
_entity_poly.type
_entity_poly.pdbx_seq_one_letter_code
_entity_poly.pdbx_strand_id
1 'polypeptide(L)'
;MNVSIENIKRFLRSKIDGHKDPEKRKAELIAYYGVPEAWCQLSDSLHTADSLLDQAMDVHIEDLYNRPMNPRMVMFDACYNGSFHLDECIAASYIFGPGDCIVTQGNSVNALQDKWPDRYIGLLDCGVRIGQWGRHVHYLETHLIGDPTYRFINRALPGTDLNTALTAKASDNKYWLRMAAETMPADVQA
;
A
#
# COMPACT_ATOMS: atom_id res chain seq x y z
N MET A 1 6.14 26.57 10.43
CA MET A 1 5.31 26.61 9.19
C MET A 1 4.28 25.50 9.29
N ASN A 2 3.04 25.75 8.91
CA ASN A 2 2.01 24.70 8.98
C ASN A 2 2.13 23.79 7.74
N VAL A 3 2.59 22.57 7.91
CA VAL A 3 2.81 21.57 6.83
C VAL A 3 1.58 21.40 5.94
N SER A 4 0.38 21.44 6.53
CA SER A 4 -0.87 21.31 5.78
C SER A 4 -1.10 22.44 4.79
N ILE A 5 -0.76 23.67 5.16
CA ILE A 5 -0.90 24.83 4.27
C ILE A 5 0.08 24.77 3.10
N GLU A 6 1.33 24.38 3.35
CA GLU A 6 2.31 24.22 2.27
C GLU A 6 1.92 23.08 1.31
N ASN A 7 1.38 21.98 1.82
CA ASN A 7 0.86 20.91 0.96
C ASN A 7 -0.31 21.37 0.08
N ILE A 8 -1.21 22.21 0.62
CA ILE A 8 -2.31 22.78 -0.18
C ILE A 8 -1.75 23.69 -1.28
N LYS A 9 -0.81 24.58 -0.95
CA LYS A 9 -0.18 25.47 -1.93
C LYS A 9 0.50 24.67 -3.05
N ARG A 10 1.27 23.64 -2.70
CA ARG A 10 1.92 22.75 -3.65
C ARG A 10 0.90 22.05 -4.55
N PHE A 11 -0.16 21.50 -3.98
CA PHE A 11 -1.26 20.89 -4.74
C PHE A 11 -1.86 21.88 -5.74
N LEU A 12 -2.11 23.12 -5.34
CA LEU A 12 -2.66 24.15 -6.23
C LEU A 12 -1.69 24.47 -7.38
N ARG A 13 -0.40 24.64 -7.07
CA ARG A 13 0.64 24.90 -8.09
C ARG A 13 0.75 23.74 -9.07
N SER A 14 0.73 22.50 -8.60
CA SER A 14 0.80 21.32 -9.48
C SER A 14 -0.40 21.18 -10.43
N LYS A 15 -1.57 21.71 -10.03
CA LYS A 15 -2.77 21.72 -10.89
C LYS A 15 -2.77 22.85 -11.93
N ILE A 16 -1.93 23.86 -11.74
CA ILE A 16 -1.76 24.99 -12.67
C ILE A 16 -0.62 24.69 -13.63
N ASP A 17 0.47 24.17 -13.09
CA ASP A 17 1.65 23.82 -13.86
C ASP A 17 1.33 22.70 -14.89
N GLY A 18 1.80 22.89 -16.12
CA GLY A 18 1.47 21.98 -17.22
C GLY A 18 0.05 22.09 -17.78
N HIS A 19 -0.81 22.95 -17.25
CA HIS A 19 -2.15 23.17 -17.85
C HIS A 19 -2.04 24.00 -19.13
N LYS A 20 -2.88 23.69 -20.15
CA LYS A 20 -2.89 24.42 -21.45
C LYS A 20 -3.11 25.92 -21.31
N ASP A 21 -3.87 26.33 -20.30
CA ASP A 21 -4.17 27.73 -19.97
C ASP A 21 -3.98 27.90 -18.46
N PRO A 22 -2.73 28.19 -18.00
CA PRO A 22 -2.42 28.31 -16.58
C PRO A 22 -3.18 29.42 -15.88
N GLU A 23 -3.34 30.58 -16.52
CA GLU A 23 -4.03 31.74 -15.92
C GLU A 23 -5.52 31.47 -15.71
N LYS A 24 -6.18 30.87 -16.68
CA LYS A 24 -7.57 30.44 -16.53
C LYS A 24 -7.70 29.43 -15.41
N ARG A 25 -6.82 28.42 -15.39
CA ARG A 25 -6.84 27.36 -14.36
C ARG A 25 -6.59 27.93 -12.97
N LYS A 26 -5.69 28.87 -12.83
CA LYS A 26 -5.43 29.60 -11.60
C LYS A 26 -6.68 30.31 -11.08
N ALA A 27 -7.36 31.08 -11.97
CA ALA A 27 -8.59 31.78 -11.60
C ALA A 27 -9.71 30.81 -11.16
N GLU A 28 -9.88 29.69 -11.86
CA GLU A 28 -10.84 28.64 -11.48
C GLU A 28 -10.56 28.06 -10.10
N LEU A 29 -9.30 27.74 -9.79
CA LEU A 29 -8.91 27.17 -8.51
C LEU A 29 -9.08 28.15 -7.36
N ILE A 30 -8.72 29.43 -7.57
CA ILE A 30 -8.94 30.48 -6.58
C ILE A 30 -10.43 30.64 -6.29
N ALA A 31 -11.27 30.69 -7.33
CA ALA A 31 -12.72 30.81 -7.17
C ALA A 31 -13.33 29.59 -6.46
N TYR A 32 -12.86 28.37 -6.80
CA TYR A 32 -13.40 27.12 -6.28
C TYR A 32 -13.02 26.89 -4.81
N TYR A 33 -11.76 27.12 -4.46
CA TYR A 33 -11.26 26.84 -3.10
C TYR A 33 -11.29 28.05 -2.17
N GLY A 34 -11.54 29.27 -2.67
CA GLY A 34 -11.54 30.48 -1.88
C GLY A 34 -10.17 30.83 -1.27
N VAL A 35 -9.09 30.45 -1.95
CA VAL A 35 -7.71 30.64 -1.46
C VAL A 35 -7.10 31.96 -1.92
N PRO A 36 -6.13 32.52 -1.18
CA PRO A 36 -5.39 33.70 -1.62
C PRO A 36 -4.64 33.45 -2.93
N GLU A 37 -4.62 34.42 -3.83
CA GLU A 37 -3.90 34.33 -5.11
C GLU A 37 -2.42 34.01 -4.92
N ALA A 38 -1.80 34.54 -3.86
CA ALA A 38 -0.41 34.24 -3.51
C ALA A 38 -0.09 32.75 -3.33
N TRP A 39 -1.10 31.91 -3.08
CA TRP A 39 -0.91 30.45 -2.96
C TRP A 39 -0.79 29.76 -4.31
N CYS A 40 -1.22 30.41 -5.37
CA CYS A 40 -1.26 29.91 -6.74
C CYS A 40 -0.16 30.50 -7.64
N GLN A 41 0.82 31.20 -7.05
CA GLN A 41 1.93 31.77 -7.80
C GLN A 41 2.89 30.67 -8.25
N LEU A 42 3.30 30.73 -9.52
CA LEU A 42 4.33 29.88 -10.10
C LEU A 42 5.63 30.68 -10.21
N SER A 43 6.74 30.04 -9.90
CA SER A 43 8.09 30.52 -10.19
C SER A 43 9.03 29.32 -10.27
N ASP A 44 10.13 29.44 -11.00
CA ASP A 44 11.11 28.36 -11.14
C ASP A 44 11.65 27.91 -9.78
N SER A 45 11.84 28.81 -8.85
CA SER A 45 12.31 28.49 -7.50
C SER A 45 11.27 27.70 -6.70
N LEU A 46 9.98 28.03 -6.82
CA LEU A 46 8.90 27.27 -6.18
C LEU A 46 8.72 25.90 -6.83
N HIS A 47 8.78 25.82 -8.15
CA HIS A 47 8.72 24.56 -8.87
C HIS A 47 9.86 23.62 -8.43
N THR A 48 11.10 24.13 -8.37
CA THR A 48 12.25 23.34 -7.90
C THR A 48 12.06 22.90 -6.44
N ALA A 49 11.60 23.79 -5.57
CA ALA A 49 11.36 23.46 -4.16
C ALA A 49 10.24 22.42 -3.99
N ASP A 50 9.16 22.55 -4.76
CA ASP A 50 8.04 21.59 -4.75
C ASP A 50 8.49 20.21 -5.24
N SER A 51 9.27 20.17 -6.35
CA SER A 51 9.81 18.92 -6.91
C SER A 51 10.76 18.22 -5.93
N LEU A 52 11.66 18.95 -5.28
CA LEU A 52 12.57 18.39 -4.28
C LEU A 52 11.80 17.85 -3.06
N LEU A 53 10.73 18.54 -2.66
CA LEU A 53 9.89 18.06 -1.56
C LEU A 53 9.09 16.82 -1.95
N ASP A 54 8.56 16.73 -3.17
CA ASP A 54 7.88 15.55 -3.68
C ASP A 54 8.84 14.35 -3.70
N GLN A 55 10.04 14.51 -4.23
CA GLN A 55 11.07 13.47 -4.20
C GLN A 55 11.44 13.04 -2.79
N ALA A 56 11.49 13.97 -1.84
CA ALA A 56 11.81 13.66 -0.44
C ALA A 56 10.68 12.96 0.32
N MET A 57 9.44 13.02 -0.19
CA MET A 57 8.26 12.39 0.43
C MET A 57 7.95 11.01 -0.15
N ASP A 58 8.48 10.70 -1.30
CA ASP A 58 8.29 9.41 -1.96
C ASP A 58 9.42 8.43 -1.61
N VAL A 59 9.12 7.16 -1.65
CA VAL A 59 10.11 6.08 -1.58
C VAL A 59 10.35 5.59 -3.00
N HIS A 60 11.53 5.89 -3.53
CA HIS A 60 11.95 5.42 -4.84
C HIS A 60 12.66 4.06 -4.76
N ILE A 61 12.76 3.37 -5.89
CA ILE A 61 13.42 2.06 -5.95
C ILE A 61 14.89 2.17 -5.52
N GLU A 62 15.58 3.24 -5.90
CA GLU A 62 16.96 3.51 -5.53
C GLU A 62 17.14 3.66 -4.00
N ASP A 63 16.12 4.17 -3.31
CA ASP A 63 16.16 4.30 -1.85
C ASP A 63 16.23 2.92 -1.17
N LEU A 64 15.55 1.93 -1.72
CA LEU A 64 15.56 0.56 -1.20
C LEU A 64 16.95 -0.07 -1.29
N TYR A 65 17.70 0.26 -2.36
CA TYR A 65 19.08 -0.23 -2.54
C TYR A 65 20.09 0.56 -1.71
N ASN A 66 19.87 1.86 -1.52
CA ASN A 66 20.76 2.74 -0.78
C ASN A 66 20.52 2.68 0.75
N ARG A 67 19.29 2.35 1.16
CA ARG A 67 18.87 2.27 2.56
C ARG A 67 18.05 1.01 2.79
N PRO A 68 18.71 -0.12 3.04
CA PRO A 68 18.01 -1.38 3.26
C PRO A 68 16.92 -1.26 4.33
N MET A 69 15.71 -1.60 3.96
CA MET A 69 14.57 -1.63 4.87
C MET A 69 14.34 -3.06 5.37
N ASN A 70 13.90 -3.21 6.63
CA ASN A 70 13.77 -4.49 7.29
C ASN A 70 12.32 -4.91 7.62
N PRO A 71 11.27 -4.48 6.89
CA PRO A 71 9.95 -5.09 7.06
C PRO A 71 10.00 -6.53 6.55
N ARG A 72 9.40 -7.46 7.26
CA ARG A 72 9.29 -8.85 6.79
C ARG A 72 8.21 -9.02 5.73
N MET A 73 7.21 -8.14 5.76
CA MET A 73 6.12 -8.08 4.78
C MET A 73 5.79 -6.63 4.47
N VAL A 74 5.51 -6.35 3.20
CA VAL A 74 4.99 -5.04 2.75
C VAL A 74 3.69 -5.27 1.99
N MET A 75 2.65 -4.52 2.35
CA MET A 75 1.37 -4.49 1.65
C MET A 75 1.21 -3.14 0.98
N PHE A 76 1.05 -3.14 -0.33
CA PHE A 76 0.83 -1.93 -1.11
C PHE A 76 -0.66 -1.77 -1.41
N ASP A 77 -1.26 -0.75 -0.84
CA ASP A 77 -2.61 -0.30 -1.18
C ASP A 77 -2.52 0.85 -2.19
N ALA A 78 -1.92 0.57 -3.33
CA ALA A 78 -1.71 1.57 -4.38
C ALA A 78 -1.64 0.91 -5.77
N CYS A 79 -1.78 1.76 -6.80
CA CYS A 79 -1.77 1.32 -8.20
C CYS A 79 -0.36 0.91 -8.64
N TYR A 80 -0.27 -0.12 -9.48
CA TYR A 80 0.94 -0.55 -10.20
C TYR A 80 2.17 -0.93 -9.36
N ASN A 81 2.11 -0.98 -8.05
CA ASN A 81 3.26 -1.33 -7.20
C ASN A 81 3.75 -2.76 -7.39
N GLY A 82 2.87 -3.66 -7.80
CA GLY A 82 3.17 -5.07 -8.07
C GLY A 82 3.27 -5.40 -9.56
N SER A 83 3.63 -4.45 -10.41
CA SER A 83 3.76 -4.62 -11.87
C SER A 83 5.03 -5.40 -12.25
N PHE A 84 5.13 -6.64 -11.79
CA PHE A 84 6.30 -7.51 -11.95
C PHE A 84 6.65 -7.85 -13.41
N HIS A 85 5.80 -7.50 -14.35
CA HIS A 85 6.04 -7.61 -15.80
C HIS A 85 6.85 -6.44 -16.37
N LEU A 86 7.12 -5.42 -15.57
CA LEU A 86 7.98 -4.29 -15.91
C LEU A 86 9.37 -4.51 -15.32
N ASP A 87 10.40 -3.90 -15.95
CA ASP A 87 11.78 -3.98 -15.49
C ASP A 87 11.95 -3.40 -14.08
N GLU A 88 11.17 -2.37 -13.76
CA GLU A 88 11.14 -1.74 -12.44
C GLU A 88 9.82 -2.03 -11.74
N CYS A 89 9.90 -2.68 -10.59
CA CYS A 89 8.75 -3.01 -9.76
C CYS A 89 9.10 -2.86 -8.29
N ILE A 90 8.53 -1.88 -7.62
CA ILE A 90 8.87 -1.57 -6.23
C ILE A 90 8.61 -2.76 -5.29
N ALA A 91 7.54 -3.51 -5.49
CA ALA A 91 7.26 -4.70 -4.69
C ALA A 91 8.33 -5.78 -4.86
N ALA A 92 8.84 -5.97 -6.09
CA ALA A 92 9.96 -6.88 -6.36
C ALA A 92 11.27 -6.37 -5.76
N SER A 93 11.50 -5.05 -5.82
CA SER A 93 12.72 -4.43 -5.27
C SER A 93 12.84 -4.60 -3.75
N TYR A 94 11.73 -4.66 -3.01
CA TYR A 94 11.75 -5.02 -1.59
C TYR A 94 12.23 -6.45 -1.34
N ILE A 95 11.94 -7.39 -2.25
CA ILE A 95 12.31 -8.81 -2.12
C ILE A 95 13.74 -9.07 -2.58
N PHE A 96 14.13 -8.47 -3.71
CA PHE A 96 15.42 -8.73 -4.36
C PHE A 96 16.50 -7.70 -4.01
N GLY A 97 16.12 -6.63 -3.30
CA GLY A 97 17.05 -5.63 -2.79
C GLY A 97 17.78 -6.11 -1.53
N PRO A 98 18.64 -5.27 -0.95
CA PRO A 98 19.51 -5.64 0.17
C PRO A 98 18.81 -5.72 1.53
N GLY A 99 17.50 -5.56 1.61
CA GLY A 99 16.72 -5.62 2.84
C GLY A 99 16.35 -7.04 3.26
N ASP A 100 15.61 -7.15 4.36
CA ASP A 100 15.15 -8.41 4.96
C ASP A 100 13.69 -8.77 4.61
N CYS A 101 13.12 -8.15 3.59
CA CYS A 101 11.73 -8.40 3.19
C CYS A 101 11.58 -9.81 2.62
N ILE A 102 10.57 -10.52 3.09
CA ILE A 102 10.33 -11.92 2.70
C ILE A 102 9.19 -12.02 1.70
N VAL A 103 8.19 -11.16 1.84
CA VAL A 103 7.00 -11.19 0.99
C VAL A 103 6.41 -9.78 0.82
N THR A 104 5.99 -9.47 -0.38
CA THR A 104 5.23 -8.26 -0.68
C THR A 104 3.89 -8.61 -1.32
N GLN A 105 2.92 -7.74 -1.13
CA GLN A 105 1.65 -7.74 -1.85
C GLN A 105 1.53 -6.44 -2.62
N GLY A 106 1.23 -6.51 -3.90
CA GLY A 106 1.05 -5.34 -4.74
C GLY A 106 0.11 -5.59 -5.90
N ASN A 107 -0.32 -4.54 -6.57
CA ASN A 107 -1.27 -4.59 -7.67
C ASN A 107 -0.56 -4.31 -9.00
N SER A 108 -0.91 -5.08 -10.04
CA SER A 108 -0.36 -4.90 -11.40
C SER A 108 -1.12 -3.90 -12.25
N VAL A 109 -2.24 -3.40 -11.76
CA VAL A 109 -3.09 -2.36 -12.38
C VAL A 109 -3.54 -1.34 -11.34
N ASN A 110 -4.45 -0.44 -11.72
CA ASN A 110 -5.04 0.50 -10.77
C ASN A 110 -5.73 -0.25 -9.62
N ALA A 111 -5.35 0.08 -8.39
CA ALA A 111 -6.07 -0.37 -7.20
C ALA A 111 -7.40 0.38 -7.10
N LEU A 112 -8.49 -0.36 -6.92
CA LEU A 112 -9.80 0.23 -6.67
C LEU A 112 -9.93 0.50 -5.17
N GLN A 113 -10.36 1.69 -4.81
CA GLN A 113 -10.48 2.14 -3.41
C GLN A 113 -11.57 1.42 -2.60
N ASP A 114 -12.41 0.63 -3.24
CA ASP A 114 -13.42 -0.22 -2.61
C ASP A 114 -12.88 -1.61 -2.22
N LYS A 115 -11.62 -1.90 -2.52
CA LYS A 115 -10.93 -3.14 -2.17
C LYS A 115 -10.01 -2.90 -0.98
N TRP A 116 -10.14 -3.77 0.01
CA TRP A 116 -9.38 -3.68 1.26
C TRP A 116 -8.24 -4.71 1.23
N PRO A 117 -6.99 -4.30 0.99
CA PRO A 117 -5.84 -5.21 0.93
C PRO A 117 -5.55 -5.88 2.27
N ASP A 118 -5.97 -5.27 3.38
CA ASP A 118 -5.82 -5.73 4.75
C ASP A 118 -6.97 -6.63 5.23
N ARG A 119 -7.89 -6.99 4.33
CA ARG A 119 -9.01 -7.85 4.68
C ARG A 119 -8.54 -9.14 5.34
N TYR A 120 -9.15 -9.50 6.46
CA TYR A 120 -8.79 -10.67 7.26
C TYR A 120 -7.33 -10.68 7.76
N ILE A 121 -6.70 -9.52 7.91
CA ILE A 121 -5.30 -9.41 8.37
C ILE A 121 -5.08 -10.10 9.72
N GLY A 122 -6.09 -10.14 10.59
CA GLY A 122 -6.05 -10.84 11.87
C GLY A 122 -5.70 -12.33 11.75
N LEU A 123 -5.94 -12.98 10.60
CA LEU A 123 -5.51 -14.35 10.38
C LEU A 123 -3.98 -14.50 10.36
N LEU A 124 -3.26 -13.45 9.95
CA LEU A 124 -1.80 -13.44 9.98
C LEU A 124 -1.27 -13.42 11.40
N ASP A 125 -1.93 -12.69 12.31
CA ASP A 125 -1.61 -12.71 13.74
C ASP A 125 -1.84 -14.08 14.37
N CYS A 126 -2.86 -14.80 13.88
CA CYS A 126 -3.11 -16.18 14.25
C CYS A 126 -2.12 -17.20 13.64
N GLY A 127 -1.07 -16.76 12.93
CA GLY A 127 -0.05 -17.62 12.35
C GLY A 127 -0.43 -18.30 11.03
N VAL A 128 -1.50 -17.85 10.37
CA VAL A 128 -1.85 -18.31 9.02
C VAL A 128 -0.77 -17.89 8.03
N ARG A 129 -0.40 -18.78 7.12
CA ARG A 129 0.61 -18.48 6.10
C ARG A 129 0.10 -17.44 5.12
N ILE A 130 1.01 -16.55 4.68
CA ILE A 130 0.68 -15.44 3.77
C ILE A 130 -0.01 -15.93 2.50
N GLY A 131 0.49 -17.00 1.88
CA GLY A 131 -0.13 -17.56 0.67
C GLY A 131 -1.53 -18.11 0.91
N GLN A 132 -1.81 -18.66 2.10
CA GLN A 132 -3.14 -19.15 2.45
C GLN A 132 -4.10 -17.97 2.69
N TRP A 133 -3.66 -16.95 3.42
CA TRP A 133 -4.40 -15.71 3.59
C TRP A 133 -4.68 -15.04 2.23
N GLY A 134 -3.65 -14.93 1.37
CA GLY A 134 -3.76 -14.33 0.04
C GLY A 134 -4.82 -14.99 -0.84
N ARG A 135 -4.98 -16.31 -0.79
CA ARG A 135 -6.03 -17.03 -1.53
C ARG A 135 -7.46 -16.56 -1.20
N HIS A 136 -7.67 -15.96 -0.04
CA HIS A 136 -8.98 -15.50 0.40
C HIS A 136 -9.21 -14.00 0.21
N VAL A 137 -8.14 -13.23 0.04
CA VAL A 137 -8.24 -11.77 0.00
C VAL A 137 -7.81 -11.16 -1.33
N HIS A 138 -6.98 -11.86 -2.12
CA HIS A 138 -6.49 -11.31 -3.36
C HIS A 138 -7.55 -11.29 -4.45
N TYR A 139 -7.52 -10.22 -5.20
CA TYR A 139 -8.20 -10.08 -6.47
C TYR A 139 -7.25 -10.52 -7.60
N LEU A 140 -7.77 -10.61 -8.83
CA LEU A 140 -6.99 -11.07 -9.98
C LEU A 140 -5.75 -10.21 -10.24
N GLU A 141 -5.84 -8.92 -9.96
CA GLU A 141 -4.78 -7.93 -10.13
C GLU A 141 -3.80 -7.84 -8.96
N THR A 142 -4.09 -8.50 -7.85
CA THR A 142 -3.25 -8.48 -6.65
C THR A 142 -2.34 -9.69 -6.61
N HIS A 143 -1.06 -9.45 -6.43
CA HIS A 143 -0.01 -10.48 -6.48
C HIS A 143 0.77 -10.54 -5.18
N LEU A 144 1.15 -11.77 -4.80
CA LEU A 144 2.21 -12.00 -3.81
C LEU A 144 3.53 -12.21 -4.53
N ILE A 145 4.56 -11.48 -4.12
CA ILE A 145 5.93 -11.63 -4.59
C ILE A 145 6.77 -12.03 -3.37
N GLY A 146 7.51 -13.13 -3.46
CA GLY A 146 8.32 -13.67 -2.36
C GLY A 146 7.81 -15.00 -1.82
N ASP A 147 8.05 -15.29 -0.55
CA ASP A 147 7.74 -16.59 0.08
C ASP A 147 6.29 -16.68 0.59
N PRO A 148 5.41 -17.44 -0.09
CA PRO A 148 4.02 -17.61 0.35
C PRO A 148 3.90 -18.47 1.62
N THR A 149 4.95 -19.18 2.01
CA THR A 149 4.94 -20.05 3.21
C THR A 149 5.28 -19.29 4.49
N TYR A 150 5.74 -18.04 4.35
CA TYR A 150 6.03 -17.18 5.49
C TYR A 150 4.80 -17.01 6.38
N ARG A 151 5.03 -16.99 7.69
CA ARG A 151 4.01 -16.71 8.71
C ARG A 151 4.60 -15.88 9.84
N PHE A 152 3.77 -15.06 10.45
CA PHE A 152 4.12 -14.41 11.70
C PHE A 152 3.99 -15.42 12.85
N ILE A 153 4.88 -15.32 13.83
CA ILE A 153 4.81 -16.12 15.05
C ILE A 153 4.11 -15.26 16.10
N ASN A 154 2.90 -15.65 16.46
CA ASN A 154 2.23 -15.04 17.59
C ASN A 154 2.84 -15.60 18.88
N ARG A 155 3.51 -14.74 19.65
CA ARG A 155 4.14 -15.14 20.92
C ARG A 155 3.13 -15.51 22.01
N ALA A 156 1.89 -14.99 21.89
CA ALA A 156 0.82 -15.32 22.82
C ALA A 156 0.21 -16.71 22.54
N LEU A 157 0.44 -17.28 21.36
CA LEU A 157 -0.07 -18.58 20.93
C LEU A 157 1.06 -19.49 20.41
N PRO A 158 2.09 -19.76 21.22
CA PRO A 158 3.20 -20.57 20.77
C PRO A 158 2.74 -22.00 20.44
N GLY A 159 3.04 -22.44 19.24
CA GLY A 159 2.80 -23.84 18.82
C GLY A 159 1.48 -24.11 18.11
N THR A 160 0.59 -23.14 17.96
CA THR A 160 -0.66 -23.34 17.21
C THR A 160 -0.42 -23.17 15.72
N ASP A 161 -0.50 -24.25 14.94
CA ASP A 161 -0.50 -24.19 13.48
C ASP A 161 -1.95 -24.18 12.97
N LEU A 162 -2.48 -22.99 12.74
CA LEU A 162 -3.84 -22.80 12.24
C LEU A 162 -3.99 -23.09 10.74
N ASN A 163 -2.91 -23.37 10.03
CA ASN A 163 -2.97 -23.62 8.58
C ASN A 163 -3.75 -24.88 8.22
N THR A 164 -3.69 -25.89 9.08
CA THR A 164 -4.43 -27.13 8.91
C THR A 164 -5.87 -27.06 9.40
N ALA A 165 -6.16 -26.10 10.28
CA ALA A 165 -7.48 -25.92 10.89
C ALA A 165 -8.41 -25.02 10.05
N LEU A 166 -7.87 -24.28 9.09
CA LEU A 166 -8.63 -23.41 8.21
C LEU A 166 -9.23 -24.20 7.04
N THR A 167 -10.55 -24.23 6.97
CA THR A 167 -11.27 -24.75 5.81
C THR A 167 -12.10 -23.65 5.17
N ALA A 168 -12.04 -23.57 3.83
CA ALA A 168 -12.88 -22.68 3.06
C ALA A 168 -14.02 -23.46 2.42
N LYS A 169 -15.25 -23.00 2.58
CA LYS A 169 -16.44 -23.54 1.92
C LYS A 169 -17.13 -22.43 1.14
N ALA A 170 -17.41 -22.67 -0.14
CA ALA A 170 -18.23 -21.82 -0.96
C ALA A 170 -19.66 -22.37 -1.01
N SER A 171 -20.65 -21.54 -0.68
CA SER A 171 -22.07 -21.84 -0.92
C SER A 171 -22.83 -20.53 -1.11
N ASP A 172 -23.81 -20.53 -2.01
CA ASP A 172 -24.73 -19.40 -2.25
C ASP A 172 -24.02 -18.07 -2.53
N ASN A 173 -22.97 -18.07 -3.36
CA ASN A 173 -22.12 -16.94 -3.65
C ASN A 173 -21.42 -16.31 -2.42
N LYS A 174 -21.30 -17.08 -1.32
CA LYS A 174 -20.58 -16.68 -0.12
C LYS A 174 -19.43 -17.63 0.15
N TYR A 175 -18.32 -17.07 0.61
CA TYR A 175 -17.18 -17.85 1.09
C TYR A 175 -17.20 -17.82 2.62
N TRP A 176 -17.14 -19.02 3.20
CA TRP A 176 -17.04 -19.20 4.63
C TRP A 176 -15.64 -19.70 4.96
N LEU A 177 -14.94 -18.96 5.84
CA LEU A 177 -13.75 -19.45 6.50
C LEU A 177 -14.19 -20.10 7.80
N ARG A 178 -13.90 -21.39 7.95
CA ARG A 178 -14.17 -22.14 9.18
C ARG A 178 -12.84 -22.52 9.81
N MET A 179 -12.66 -22.17 11.06
CA MET A 179 -11.57 -22.60 11.91
C MET A 179 -12.12 -23.60 12.93
N ALA A 180 -11.38 -24.66 13.20
CA ALA A 180 -11.79 -25.60 14.25
C ALA A 180 -11.76 -24.89 15.60
N ALA A 181 -12.85 -25.01 16.37
CA ALA A 181 -13.01 -24.26 17.64
C ALA A 181 -11.88 -24.57 18.66
N GLU A 182 -11.40 -25.79 18.65
CA GLU A 182 -10.30 -26.27 19.48
C GLU A 182 -8.93 -25.60 19.19
N THR A 183 -8.79 -24.96 18.02
CA THR A 183 -7.57 -24.23 17.61
C THR A 183 -7.76 -22.72 17.70
N MET A 184 -8.95 -22.25 18.08
CA MET A 184 -9.20 -20.81 18.26
C MET A 184 -8.61 -20.35 19.59
N PRO A 185 -7.91 -19.21 19.60
CA PRO A 185 -7.54 -18.52 20.84
C PRO A 185 -8.77 -18.28 21.72
N ALA A 186 -8.61 -18.35 23.03
CA ALA A 186 -9.71 -18.21 23.97
C ALA A 186 -10.44 -16.85 23.88
N ASP A 187 -9.71 -15.81 23.47
CA ASP A 187 -10.22 -14.46 23.24
C ASP A 187 -11.02 -14.28 21.95
N VAL A 188 -10.98 -15.27 21.05
CA VAL A 188 -11.71 -15.27 19.77
C VAL A 188 -12.92 -16.21 19.80
N GLN A 189 -13.09 -16.99 20.87
CA GLN A 189 -14.19 -17.93 21.03
C GLN A 189 -15.52 -17.32 21.52
N ALA A 190 -15.56 -16.01 21.74
CA ALA A 190 -16.71 -15.30 22.28
C ALA A 190 -17.74 -14.88 21.21
#